data_aa3d5d960592597e5c67573e93f2b6b1
#
_entry.id   aa3d5d960592597e5c67573e93f2b6b1
#
_cell.length_a   1.000
_cell.length_b   1.000
_cell.length_c   1.000
_cell.angle_alpha   90.00
_cell.angle_beta   90.00
_cell.angle_gamma   90.00
#
_symmetry.space_group_name_H-M   'P 1'
#
loop_
_entity.id
_entity.type
_entity.pdbx_description
1 polymer ?
#
loop_
_entity_poly.entity_id
_entity_poly.type
_entity_poly.pdbx_seq_one_letter_code
_entity_poly.pdbx_strand_id
1 'polypeptide(L)'
;DSKKLAIIINIIAIPILLIFYIPVLMSNIQAASSQFVPALVLFLLGLFPHEILHAICFKEDVYLFTNFSHGMLFVAGPEDMSKSRFIFMSLLPNIVLGFIPYLIFVINPAWAILCVLASFNIASGVGDYLNVFNAITQMPKSANTPKGAALTLCNTDQLFLLEANMKVMYTLYQ
;
A
#
# COMPACT_ATOMS: atom_id res chain seq x y z
N ASP A 1 17.42 8.99 -2.97
CA ASP A 1 18.07 7.91 -2.20
C ASP A 1 16.96 7.03 -1.60
N SER A 2 16.70 5.87 -2.24
CA SER A 2 15.64 4.93 -1.89
C SER A 2 15.72 4.45 -0.42
N LYS A 3 16.93 4.31 0.13
CA LYS A 3 17.13 3.91 1.53
C LYS A 3 16.62 4.97 2.50
N LYS A 4 16.85 6.26 2.22
CA LYS A 4 16.33 7.35 3.07
C LYS A 4 14.81 7.40 3.04
N LEU A 5 14.21 7.22 1.86
CA LEU A 5 12.76 7.18 1.72
C LEU A 5 12.15 6.00 2.49
N ALA A 6 12.72 4.79 2.36
CA ALA A 6 12.26 3.63 3.11
C ALA A 6 12.35 3.85 4.64
N ILE A 7 13.42 4.48 5.13
CA ILE A 7 13.55 4.84 6.54
C ILE A 7 12.45 5.82 6.97
N ILE A 8 12.20 6.85 6.17
CA ILE A 8 11.15 7.86 6.47
C ILE A 8 9.77 7.20 6.52
N ILE A 9 9.46 6.33 5.55
CA ILE A 9 8.20 5.57 5.50
C ILE A 9 8.02 4.75 6.78
N ASN A 10 9.04 4.00 7.19
CA ASN A 10 8.97 3.19 8.41
C ASN A 10 8.85 4.05 9.68
N ILE A 11 9.55 5.19 9.76
CA ILE A 11 9.42 6.13 10.88
C ILE A 11 7.99 6.67 10.97
N ILE A 12 7.34 6.96 9.85
CA ILE A 12 5.94 7.45 9.82
C ILE A 12 4.96 6.31 10.13
N ALA A 13 5.22 5.09 9.68
CA ALA A 13 4.35 3.94 9.90
C ALA A 13 4.21 3.58 11.39
N ILE A 14 5.28 3.72 12.19
CA ILE A 14 5.26 3.38 13.62
C ILE A 14 4.20 4.19 14.40
N PRO A 15 4.20 5.53 14.39
CA PRO A 15 3.18 6.30 15.11
C PRO A 15 1.76 6.02 14.57
N ILE A 16 1.58 5.80 13.27
CA ILE A 16 0.28 5.43 12.70
C ILE A 16 -0.16 4.08 13.27
N LEU A 17 0.71 3.06 13.28
CA LEU A 17 0.43 1.77 13.89
C LEU A 17 -0.03 1.94 15.35
N LEU A 18 0.71 2.70 16.14
CA LEU A 18 0.39 2.93 17.55
C LEU A 18 -0.96 3.63 17.74
N ILE A 19 -1.25 4.67 16.94
CA ILE A 19 -2.53 5.40 17.03
C ILE A 19 -3.72 4.47 16.82
N PHE A 20 -3.65 3.58 15.83
CA PHE A 20 -4.74 2.65 15.52
C PHE A 20 -4.74 1.40 16.41
N TYR A 21 -3.61 1.02 17.01
CA TYR A 21 -3.51 -0.12 17.93
C TYR A 21 -3.91 0.21 19.38
N ILE A 22 -3.69 1.44 19.86
CA ILE A 22 -4.02 1.87 21.22
C ILE A 22 -5.48 1.58 21.60
N PRO A 23 -6.51 1.82 20.76
CA PRO A 23 -7.89 1.56 21.13
C PRO A 23 -8.19 0.11 21.55
N VAL A 24 -7.59 -0.88 20.89
CA VAL A 24 -7.76 -2.28 21.29
C VAL A 24 -7.00 -2.60 22.58
N LEU A 25 -5.82 -2.01 22.79
CA LEU A 25 -5.09 -2.12 24.06
C LEU A 25 -5.91 -1.56 25.23
N MET A 26 -6.54 -0.42 25.04
CA MET A 26 -7.35 0.22 26.07
C MET A 26 -8.68 -0.51 26.32
N SER A 27 -9.25 -1.12 25.31
CA SER A 27 -10.51 -1.86 25.45
C SER A 27 -10.30 -3.24 26.09
N ASN A 28 -9.27 -3.96 25.68
CA ASN A 28 -8.95 -5.30 26.18
C ASN A 28 -7.52 -5.70 25.84
N ILE A 29 -6.60 -5.48 26.78
CA ILE A 29 -5.18 -5.78 26.62
C ILE A 29 -4.91 -7.28 26.38
N GLN A 30 -5.70 -8.17 26.98
CA GLN A 30 -5.53 -9.61 26.79
C GLN A 30 -5.93 -10.02 25.36
N ALA A 31 -7.04 -9.49 24.87
CA ALA A 31 -7.46 -9.70 23.48
C ALA A 31 -6.42 -9.10 22.51
N ALA A 32 -5.96 -7.87 22.74
CA ALA A 32 -4.92 -7.25 21.92
C ALA A 32 -3.66 -8.12 21.81
N SER A 33 -3.18 -8.62 22.95
CA SER A 33 -1.99 -9.46 23.01
C SER A 33 -2.19 -10.83 22.35
N SER A 34 -3.31 -11.50 22.61
CA SER A 34 -3.60 -12.82 22.03
C SER A 34 -3.85 -12.78 20.52
N GLN A 35 -4.39 -11.68 20.01
CA GLN A 35 -4.67 -11.53 18.58
C GLN A 35 -3.50 -10.93 17.79
N PHE A 36 -2.42 -10.53 18.44
CA PHE A 36 -1.27 -9.91 17.75
C PHE A 36 -0.64 -10.84 16.71
N VAL A 37 -0.25 -12.05 17.11
CA VAL A 37 0.39 -13.01 16.20
C VAL A 37 -0.56 -13.48 15.09
N PRO A 38 -1.80 -13.90 15.39
CA PRO A 38 -2.77 -14.22 14.34
C PRO A 38 -3.00 -13.08 13.34
N ALA A 39 -3.15 -11.85 13.82
CA ALA A 39 -3.33 -10.68 12.96
C ALA A 39 -2.07 -10.37 12.12
N LEU A 40 -0.87 -10.54 12.67
CA LEU A 40 0.38 -10.38 11.93
C LEU A 40 0.48 -11.41 10.80
N VAL A 41 0.12 -12.67 11.05
CA VAL A 41 0.11 -13.72 10.01
C VAL A 41 -0.91 -13.37 8.92
N LEU A 42 -2.13 -12.97 9.30
CA LEU A 42 -3.15 -12.55 8.34
C LEU A 42 -2.73 -11.30 7.55
N PHE A 43 -2.04 -10.35 8.18
CA PHE A 43 -1.48 -9.19 7.50
C PHE A 43 -0.44 -9.59 6.45
N LEU A 44 0.51 -10.47 6.79
CA LEU A 44 1.52 -10.94 5.84
C LEU A 44 0.90 -11.69 4.65
N LEU A 45 -0.10 -12.53 4.90
CA LEU A 45 -0.88 -13.18 3.85
C LEU A 45 -1.71 -12.16 3.03
N GLY A 46 -2.13 -11.08 3.67
CA GLY A 46 -2.90 -9.97 3.09
C GLY A 46 -2.11 -9.07 2.17
N LEU A 47 -0.77 -9.14 2.16
CA LEU A 47 0.06 -8.32 1.27
C LEU A 47 -0.23 -8.61 -0.21
N PHE A 48 -0.47 -9.87 -0.57
CA PHE A 48 -0.83 -10.21 -1.94
C PHE A 48 -2.23 -9.72 -2.35
N PRO A 49 -3.30 -9.94 -1.58
CA PRO A 49 -4.59 -9.28 -1.81
C PRO A 49 -4.51 -7.76 -1.87
N HIS A 50 -3.64 -7.12 -1.09
CA HIS A 50 -3.41 -5.68 -1.14
C HIS A 50 -2.98 -5.24 -2.56
N GLU A 51 -2.00 -5.92 -3.15
CA GLU A 51 -1.53 -5.63 -4.50
C GLU A 51 -2.60 -5.94 -5.57
N ILE A 52 -3.42 -6.99 -5.37
CA ILE A 52 -4.55 -7.28 -6.27
C ILE A 52 -5.55 -6.12 -6.26
N LEU A 53 -5.82 -5.50 -5.12
CA LEU A 53 -6.71 -4.35 -5.02
C LEU A 53 -6.18 -3.13 -5.80
N HIS A 54 -4.85 -2.94 -5.88
CA HIS A 54 -4.28 -1.98 -6.81
C HIS A 54 -4.47 -2.42 -8.27
N ALA A 55 -4.19 -3.68 -8.57
CA ALA A 55 -4.23 -4.23 -9.93
C ALA A 55 -5.61 -4.11 -10.59
N ILE A 56 -6.70 -4.37 -9.86
CA ILE A 56 -8.07 -4.28 -10.40
C ILE A 56 -8.48 -2.86 -10.83
N CYS A 57 -7.72 -1.84 -10.42
CA CYS A 57 -7.95 -0.46 -10.86
C CYS A 57 -7.37 -0.15 -12.23
N PHE A 58 -6.54 -1.02 -12.79
CA PHE A 58 -6.01 -0.89 -14.14
C PHE A 58 -7.01 -1.44 -15.17
N LYS A 59 -6.95 -0.93 -16.39
CA LYS A 59 -7.73 -1.41 -17.56
C LYS A 59 -6.88 -2.20 -18.52
N GLU A 60 -5.56 -1.97 -18.47
CA GLU A 60 -4.56 -2.65 -19.28
C GLU A 60 -3.78 -3.65 -18.41
N ASP A 61 -2.89 -4.39 -19.06
CA ASP A 61 -2.05 -5.37 -18.37
C ASP A 61 -1.18 -4.73 -17.30
N VAL A 62 -1.08 -5.41 -16.17
CA VAL A 62 -0.27 -5.00 -15.04
C VAL A 62 0.73 -6.09 -14.68
N TYR A 63 1.82 -5.67 -14.08
CA TYR A 63 2.89 -6.55 -13.67
C TYR A 63 3.07 -6.47 -12.15
N LEU A 64 3.15 -7.64 -11.52
CA LEU A 64 3.47 -7.76 -10.10
C LEU A 64 4.98 -7.87 -9.94
N PHE A 65 5.57 -6.90 -9.28
CA PHE A 65 7.01 -6.88 -9.00
C PHE A 65 7.27 -7.32 -7.56
N THR A 66 8.26 -8.19 -7.41
CA THR A 66 8.71 -8.68 -6.12
C THR A 66 10.18 -8.37 -5.93
N ASN A 67 10.53 -7.71 -4.83
CA ASN A 67 11.91 -7.54 -4.41
C ASN A 67 12.02 -7.92 -2.93
N PHE A 68 12.06 -9.23 -2.68
CA PHE A 68 12.07 -9.78 -1.32
C PHE A 68 13.30 -9.38 -0.50
N SER A 69 14.44 -9.08 -1.15
CA SER A 69 15.63 -8.60 -0.44
C SER A 69 15.43 -7.22 0.19
N HIS A 70 14.48 -6.44 -0.29
CA HIS A 70 14.11 -5.12 0.25
C HIS A 70 12.70 -5.12 0.87
N GLY A 71 12.06 -6.30 0.99
CA GLY A 71 10.69 -6.40 1.51
C GLY A 71 9.64 -5.67 0.67
N MET A 72 9.86 -5.58 -0.65
CA MET A 72 8.99 -4.84 -1.57
C MET A 72 8.14 -5.79 -2.40
N LEU A 73 6.85 -5.51 -2.41
CA LEU A 73 5.85 -6.09 -3.31
C LEU A 73 5.03 -4.91 -3.85
N PHE A 74 4.86 -4.81 -5.17
CA PHE A 74 4.07 -3.73 -5.75
C PHE A 74 3.60 -4.08 -7.17
N VAL A 75 2.49 -3.47 -7.57
CA VAL A 75 1.93 -3.56 -8.92
C VAL A 75 2.26 -2.31 -9.71
N ALA A 76 2.67 -2.50 -10.96
CA ALA A 76 2.86 -1.41 -11.91
C ALA A 76 2.35 -1.79 -13.31
N GLY A 77 1.89 -0.79 -14.05
CA GLY A 77 1.42 -0.95 -15.42
C GLY A 77 1.76 0.26 -16.28
N PRO A 78 1.78 0.10 -17.61
CA PRO A 78 2.08 1.18 -18.55
C PRO A 78 0.92 2.16 -18.77
N GLU A 79 -0.24 1.90 -18.16
CA GLU A 79 -1.46 2.66 -18.38
C GLU A 79 -1.38 4.08 -17.80
N ASP A 80 -1.81 5.06 -18.57
CA ASP A 80 -2.03 6.42 -18.09
C ASP A 80 -3.34 6.52 -17.31
N MET A 81 -3.27 6.96 -16.06
CA MET A 81 -4.44 7.14 -15.21
C MET A 81 -4.77 8.60 -14.97
N SER A 82 -6.06 8.93 -14.91
CA SER A 82 -6.49 10.23 -14.40
C SER A 82 -6.16 10.38 -12.93
N LYS A 83 -5.91 11.61 -12.48
CA LYS A 83 -5.59 11.93 -11.08
C LYS A 83 -6.55 11.28 -10.07
N SER A 84 -7.85 11.35 -10.33
CA SER A 84 -8.87 10.78 -9.42
C SER A 84 -8.79 9.26 -9.36
N ARG A 85 -8.55 8.59 -10.50
CA ARG A 85 -8.42 7.13 -10.57
C ARG A 85 -7.14 6.67 -9.86
N PHE A 86 -6.03 7.42 -10.01
CA PHE A 86 -4.77 7.13 -9.31
C PHE A 86 -4.93 7.25 -7.79
N ILE A 87 -5.60 8.32 -7.30
CA ILE A 87 -5.90 8.49 -5.89
C ILE A 87 -6.78 7.35 -5.37
N PHE A 88 -7.84 6.99 -6.12
CA PHE A 88 -8.72 5.87 -5.74
C PHE A 88 -7.95 4.55 -5.68
N MET A 89 -7.14 4.23 -6.69
CA MET A 89 -6.29 3.05 -6.74
C MET A 89 -5.37 2.99 -5.51
N SER A 90 -4.69 4.09 -5.18
CA SER A 90 -3.77 4.13 -4.04
C SER A 90 -4.49 3.95 -2.70
N LEU A 91 -5.73 4.41 -2.56
CA LEU A 91 -6.48 4.31 -1.30
C LEU A 91 -7.24 2.99 -1.14
N LEU A 92 -7.59 2.32 -2.23
CA LEU A 92 -8.50 1.18 -2.22
C LEU A 92 -8.07 0.06 -1.27
N PRO A 93 -6.81 -0.44 -1.26
CA PRO A 93 -6.40 -1.47 -0.32
C PRO A 93 -6.50 -1.02 1.12
N ASN A 94 -6.10 0.21 1.40
CA ASN A 94 -6.16 0.78 2.75
C ASN A 94 -7.60 0.93 3.26
N ILE A 95 -8.53 1.28 2.39
CA ILE A 95 -9.96 1.33 2.72
C ILE A 95 -10.47 -0.07 3.03
N VAL A 96 -10.23 -1.04 2.13
CA VAL A 96 -10.82 -2.39 2.21
C VAL A 96 -10.18 -3.22 3.33
N LEU A 97 -8.85 -3.22 3.45
CA LEU A 97 -8.12 -4.07 4.38
C LEU A 97 -7.76 -3.36 5.70
N GLY A 98 -7.85 -2.03 5.73
CA GLY A 98 -7.53 -1.22 6.90
C GLY A 98 -8.77 -0.56 7.51
N PHE A 99 -9.29 0.50 6.89
CA PHE A 99 -10.33 1.34 7.51
C PHE A 99 -11.67 0.61 7.71
N ILE A 100 -12.11 -0.24 6.78
CA ILE A 100 -13.36 -1.02 6.97
C ILE A 100 -13.26 -1.98 8.15
N PRO A 101 -12.23 -2.86 8.27
CA PRO A 101 -12.08 -3.70 9.45
C PRO A 101 -11.96 -2.89 10.75
N TYR A 102 -11.28 -1.74 10.73
CA TYR A 102 -11.20 -0.86 11.89
C TYR A 102 -12.57 -0.33 12.33
N LEU A 103 -13.40 0.12 11.37
CA LEU A 103 -14.76 0.58 11.66
C LEU A 103 -15.65 -0.53 12.22
N ILE A 104 -15.52 -1.76 11.71
CA ILE A 104 -16.25 -2.92 12.26
C ILE A 104 -15.86 -3.13 13.73
N PHE A 105 -14.58 -3.06 14.08
CA PHE A 105 -14.15 -3.13 15.47
C PHE A 105 -14.72 -1.99 16.31
N VAL A 106 -14.74 -0.75 15.82
CA VAL A 106 -15.31 0.39 16.55
C VAL A 106 -16.80 0.16 16.87
N ILE A 107 -17.55 -0.44 15.94
CA ILE A 107 -18.97 -0.79 16.14
C ILE A 107 -19.12 -1.96 17.13
N ASN A 108 -18.25 -2.95 17.04
CA ASN A 108 -18.28 -4.13 17.90
C ASN A 108 -16.86 -4.53 18.39
N PRO A 109 -16.45 -4.03 19.57
CA PRO A 109 -15.11 -4.28 20.12
C PRO A 109 -14.78 -5.77 20.43
N ALA A 110 -15.77 -6.68 20.37
CA ALA A 110 -15.52 -8.11 20.49
C ALA A 110 -14.62 -8.64 19.35
N TRP A 111 -14.57 -7.93 18.22
CA TRP A 111 -13.75 -8.30 17.06
C TRP A 111 -12.33 -7.70 17.12
N ALA A 112 -11.66 -7.87 18.26
CA ALA A 112 -10.33 -7.30 18.52
C ALA A 112 -9.29 -7.61 17.42
N ILE A 113 -9.37 -8.80 16.80
CA ILE A 113 -8.48 -9.19 15.69
C ILE A 113 -8.57 -8.20 14.50
N LEU A 114 -9.77 -7.68 14.22
CA LEU A 114 -9.94 -6.72 13.12
C LEU A 114 -9.24 -5.39 13.40
N CYS A 115 -9.22 -4.94 14.65
CA CYS A 115 -8.48 -3.74 15.03
C CYS A 115 -6.97 -3.94 14.88
N VAL A 116 -6.46 -5.07 15.37
CA VAL A 116 -5.02 -5.38 15.27
C VAL A 116 -4.59 -5.50 13.81
N LEU A 117 -5.34 -6.26 13.01
CA LEU A 117 -5.10 -6.43 11.57
C LEU A 117 -5.19 -5.08 10.81
N ALA A 118 -6.22 -4.30 11.11
CA ALA A 118 -6.41 -2.98 10.52
C ALA A 118 -5.26 -2.03 10.83
N SER A 119 -4.75 -2.06 12.07
CA SER A 119 -3.61 -1.23 12.48
C SER A 119 -2.37 -1.52 11.64
N PHE A 120 -2.07 -2.78 11.34
CA PHE A 120 -0.98 -3.17 10.44
C PHE A 120 -1.22 -2.68 9.02
N ASN A 121 -2.44 -2.89 8.47
CA ASN A 121 -2.76 -2.50 7.10
C ASN A 121 -2.72 -0.97 6.91
N ILE A 122 -3.31 -0.20 7.85
CA ILE A 122 -3.31 1.26 7.78
C ILE A 122 -1.86 1.80 7.89
N ALA A 123 -1.06 1.22 8.78
CA ALA A 123 0.34 1.64 8.96
C ALA A 123 1.21 1.30 7.74
N SER A 124 1.02 0.15 7.12
CA SER A 124 1.77 -0.24 5.91
C SER A 124 1.43 0.61 4.70
N GLY A 125 0.24 1.24 4.68
CA GLY A 125 -0.23 2.10 3.60
C GLY A 125 0.47 3.47 3.47
N VAL A 126 1.52 3.76 4.25
CA VAL A 126 2.23 5.07 4.17
C VAL A 126 2.71 5.38 2.75
N GLY A 127 3.16 4.38 1.99
CA GLY A 127 3.53 4.53 0.59
C GLY A 127 2.37 5.04 -0.27
N ASP A 128 1.19 4.46 -0.09
CA ASP A 128 -0.03 4.85 -0.81
C ASP A 128 -0.47 6.27 -0.42
N TYR A 129 -0.38 6.63 0.86
CA TYR A 129 -0.72 7.98 1.32
C TYR A 129 0.23 9.02 0.72
N LEU A 130 1.52 8.70 0.57
CA LEU A 130 2.47 9.56 -0.12
C LEU A 130 2.14 9.69 -1.61
N ASN A 131 1.71 8.60 -2.27
CA ASN A 131 1.22 8.65 -3.65
C ASN A 131 0.03 9.60 -3.79
N VAL A 132 -0.93 9.50 -2.88
CA VAL A 132 -2.10 10.39 -2.83
C VAL A 132 -1.67 11.84 -2.60
N PHE A 133 -0.78 12.09 -1.64
CA PHE A 133 -0.25 13.43 -1.37
C PHE A 133 0.43 14.03 -2.60
N ASN A 134 1.30 13.26 -3.28
CA ASN A 134 1.97 13.69 -4.49
C ASN A 134 0.96 13.95 -5.62
N ALA A 135 -0.02 13.09 -5.79
CA ALA A 135 -1.06 13.30 -6.79
C ALA A 135 -1.86 14.58 -6.53
N ILE A 136 -2.24 14.84 -5.27
CA ILE A 136 -3.00 16.05 -4.91
C ILE A 136 -2.19 17.31 -5.17
N THR A 137 -0.90 17.33 -4.79
CA THR A 137 -0.05 18.53 -4.78
C THR A 137 0.63 18.78 -6.12
N GLN A 138 0.99 17.75 -6.88
CA GLN A 138 1.87 17.87 -8.04
C GLN A 138 1.15 17.62 -9.37
N MET A 139 0.03 16.83 -9.39
CA MET A 139 -0.68 16.57 -10.62
C MET A 139 -1.73 17.64 -10.91
N PRO A 140 -1.70 18.29 -12.09
CA PRO A 140 -2.79 19.15 -12.54
C PRO A 140 -4.12 18.39 -12.64
N LYS A 141 -5.26 19.09 -12.48
CA LYS A 141 -6.60 18.46 -12.53
C LYS A 141 -6.90 17.73 -13.84
N SER A 142 -6.32 18.19 -14.93
CA SER A 142 -6.52 17.64 -16.30
C SER A 142 -5.38 16.73 -16.75
N ALA A 143 -4.37 16.47 -15.91
CA ALA A 143 -3.25 15.62 -16.29
C ALA A 143 -3.56 14.16 -15.99
N ASN A 144 -3.11 13.30 -16.91
CA ASN A 144 -2.96 11.87 -16.63
C ASN A 144 -1.62 11.62 -15.94
N THR A 145 -1.52 10.55 -15.18
CA THR A 145 -0.23 10.08 -14.67
C THR A 145 0.71 9.82 -15.83
N PRO A 146 1.98 10.24 -15.77
CA PRO A 146 2.97 9.78 -16.74
C PRO A 146 3.01 8.25 -16.74
N LYS A 147 3.26 7.65 -17.91
CA LYS A 147 3.42 6.19 -18.01
C LYS A 147 4.43 5.70 -16.96
N GLY A 148 3.98 4.83 -16.09
CA GLY A 148 4.81 4.33 -14.98
C GLY A 148 4.75 5.12 -13.66
N ALA A 149 3.82 6.05 -13.48
CA ALA A 149 3.72 6.89 -12.26
C ALA A 149 3.27 6.15 -10.98
N ALA A 150 2.84 4.89 -11.06
CA ALA A 150 2.80 4.00 -9.89
C ALA A 150 4.20 3.84 -9.23
N LEU A 151 5.21 4.45 -9.82
CA LEU A 151 6.63 4.37 -9.51
C LEU A 151 7.21 5.63 -8.87
N THR A 152 6.40 6.62 -8.49
CA THR A 152 6.92 7.89 -7.95
C THR A 152 7.60 7.72 -6.58
N LEU A 153 7.51 6.55 -5.96
CA LEU A 153 8.30 6.17 -4.79
C LEU A 153 9.57 5.38 -5.14
N CYS A 154 9.70 4.93 -6.37
CA CYS A 154 10.95 4.36 -6.86
C CYS A 154 11.89 5.49 -7.30
N ASN A 155 13.06 5.52 -6.70
CA ASN A 155 14.18 6.38 -7.11
C ASN A 155 14.40 6.27 -8.64
N THR A 156 14.83 7.34 -9.28
CA THR A 156 15.17 7.41 -10.72
C THR A 156 16.00 6.21 -11.21
N ASP A 157 16.88 5.66 -10.37
CA ASP A 157 17.70 4.49 -10.71
C ASP A 157 16.90 3.19 -10.77
N GLN A 158 15.84 3.05 -9.95
CA GLN A 158 14.93 1.89 -10.02
C GLN A 158 13.91 2.05 -11.15
N LEU A 159 13.51 3.29 -11.46
CA LEU A 159 12.69 3.59 -12.63
C LEU A 159 13.42 3.17 -13.91
N PHE A 160 14.71 3.48 -14.02
CA PHE A 160 15.54 3.08 -15.16
C PHE A 160 15.69 1.57 -15.30
N LEU A 161 15.86 0.85 -14.17
CA LEU A 161 15.92 -0.62 -14.16
C LEU A 161 14.56 -1.26 -14.49
N LEU A 162 13.45 -0.64 -14.07
CA LEU A 162 12.09 -1.09 -14.38
C LEU A 162 11.74 -0.84 -15.86
N GLU A 163 12.07 0.33 -16.39
CA GLU A 163 11.91 0.63 -17.82
C GLU A 163 12.77 -0.30 -18.67
N ALA A 164 14.01 -0.59 -18.25
CA ALA A 164 14.90 -1.53 -18.93
C ALA A 164 14.33 -2.96 -18.89
N ASN A 165 13.82 -3.42 -17.74
CA ASN A 165 13.22 -4.74 -17.60
C ASN A 165 11.88 -4.86 -18.34
N MET A 166 11.04 -3.82 -18.33
CA MET A 166 9.83 -3.79 -19.15
C MET A 166 10.17 -3.82 -20.64
N LYS A 167 11.15 -3.05 -21.07
CA LYS A 167 11.59 -3.01 -22.47
C LYS A 167 12.14 -4.36 -22.94
N VAL A 168 12.89 -5.07 -22.09
CA VAL A 168 13.37 -6.44 -22.37
C VAL A 168 12.20 -7.43 -22.47
N MET A 169 11.19 -7.34 -21.57
CA MET A 169 10.01 -8.20 -21.64
C MET A 169 9.20 -7.93 -22.92
N TYR A 170 8.95 -6.67 -23.29
CA TYR A 170 8.27 -6.34 -24.56
C TYR A 170 9.02 -6.89 -25.78
N THR A 171 10.35 -6.94 -25.76
CA THR A 171 11.16 -7.47 -26.87
C THR A 171 11.15 -9.00 -26.91
N LEU A 172 10.86 -9.69 -25.82
CA LEU A 172 10.77 -11.15 -25.76
C LEU A 172 9.38 -11.71 -26.14
N TYR A 173 8.34 -10.83 -26.18
CA TYR A 173 6.96 -11.19 -26.54
C TYR A 173 6.52 -10.76 -27.95
N GLN A 174 7.42 -10.13 -28.73
CA GLN A 174 7.26 -9.89 -30.18
C GLN A 174 8.02 -10.95 -31.00
#